data_b5fb174dd806147e0cb5e16832b1651a
#
_entry.id   b5fb174dd806147e0cb5e16832b1651a
#
_cell.length_a   1.000
_cell.length_b   1.000
_cell.length_c   1.000
_cell.angle_alpha   90.00
_cell.angle_beta   90.00
_cell.angle_gamma   90.00
#
_symmetry.space_group_name_H-M   'P 1'
#
loop_
_entity.id
_entity.type
_entity.pdbx_description
1 polymer ?
#
loop_
_entity_poly.entity_id
_entity_poly.type
_entity_poly.pdbx_seq_one_letter_code
_entity_poly.pdbx_strand_id
1 'polypeptide(L)'
;MTRRMTKIFSSADAEANALCKQRIHEAFATLEVEHGVGDLGQDRFLGGETPGMADIALAALAAPAVQPELYCDGRYAHWFELLLRQDPALAEEVAGWRETAVGRHSLRVYAACRREPLVNKAV
;
A
#
# COMPACT_ATOMS: atom_id res chain seq x y z
N MET A 1 -1.63 12.01 -24.52
CA MET A 1 -2.90 11.95 -23.77
C MET A 1 -3.58 13.31 -23.82
N THR A 2 -4.82 13.38 -24.23
CA THR A 2 -5.55 14.63 -24.33
C THR A 2 -6.01 15.12 -22.96
N ARG A 3 -6.24 16.44 -22.79
CA ARG A 3 -6.78 17.03 -21.57
C ARG A 3 -8.06 16.33 -21.07
N ARG A 4 -8.87 15.80 -22.00
CA ARG A 4 -10.13 15.13 -21.68
C ARG A 4 -9.90 13.77 -21.01
N MET A 5 -8.91 13.01 -21.48
CA MET A 5 -8.56 11.72 -20.88
C MET A 5 -7.92 11.91 -19.51
N THR A 6 -7.12 12.95 -19.33
CA THR A 6 -6.54 13.29 -18.02
C THR A 6 -7.65 13.57 -16.99
N LYS A 7 -8.72 14.27 -17.36
CA LYS A 7 -9.85 14.52 -16.47
C LYS A 7 -10.64 13.25 -16.11
N ILE A 8 -10.71 12.27 -17.02
CA ILE A 8 -11.45 11.03 -16.80
C ILE A 8 -10.68 10.09 -15.88
N PHE A 9 -9.35 10.00 -16.03
CA PHE A 9 -8.53 9.03 -15.35
C PHE A 9 -7.70 9.61 -14.18
N SER A 10 -7.44 10.91 -14.16
CA SER A 10 -6.81 11.54 -13.01
C SER A 10 -7.89 12.09 -12.09
N SER A 11 -7.82 11.77 -10.82
CA SER A 11 -8.67 12.38 -9.82
C SER A 11 -8.22 13.83 -9.59
N ALA A 12 -8.38 14.66 -10.63
CA ALA A 12 -8.02 16.09 -10.57
C ALA A 12 -8.94 16.89 -9.66
N ASP A 13 -10.06 16.29 -9.22
CA ASP A 13 -10.98 16.88 -8.26
C ASP A 13 -10.40 16.73 -6.85
N ALA A 14 -9.94 17.86 -6.28
CA ALA A 14 -9.36 17.90 -4.94
C ALA A 14 -10.33 17.45 -3.86
N GLU A 15 -11.62 17.73 -4.02
CA GLU A 15 -12.66 17.34 -3.07
C GLU A 15 -12.89 15.83 -3.07
N ALA A 16 -12.96 15.22 -4.26
CA ALA A 16 -13.09 13.78 -4.40
C ALA A 16 -11.86 13.06 -3.84
N ASN A 17 -10.66 13.58 -4.10
CA ASN A 17 -9.41 13.04 -3.55
C ASN A 17 -9.38 13.08 -2.04
N ALA A 18 -9.78 14.20 -1.44
CA ALA A 18 -9.84 14.35 0.02
C ALA A 18 -10.81 13.33 0.63
N LEU A 19 -11.97 13.12 0.01
CA LEU A 19 -12.96 12.14 0.46
C LEU A 19 -12.41 10.71 0.36
N CYS A 20 -11.75 10.36 -0.72
CA CYS A 20 -11.11 9.04 -0.89
C CYS A 20 -10.06 8.79 0.18
N LYS A 21 -9.19 9.76 0.45
CA LYS A 21 -8.18 9.67 1.51
C LYS A 21 -8.80 9.48 2.88
N GLN A 22 -9.85 10.24 3.17
CA GLN A 22 -10.58 10.11 4.43
C GLN A 22 -11.15 8.71 4.61
N ARG A 23 -11.74 8.14 3.57
CA ARG A 23 -12.30 6.79 3.61
C ARG A 23 -11.23 5.72 3.81
N ILE A 24 -10.05 5.90 3.22
CA ILE A 24 -8.91 5.00 3.46
C ILE A 24 -8.47 5.08 4.92
N HIS A 25 -8.35 6.29 5.48
CA HIS A 25 -8.01 6.48 6.89
C HIS A 25 -9.02 5.80 7.82
N GLU A 26 -10.30 5.96 7.54
CA GLU A 26 -11.37 5.33 8.32
C GLU A 26 -11.32 3.80 8.24
N ALA A 27 -11.09 3.26 7.05
CA ALA A 27 -10.95 1.82 6.85
C ALA A 27 -9.73 1.26 7.59
N PHE A 28 -8.59 1.94 7.52
CA PHE A 28 -7.38 1.54 8.24
C PHE A 28 -7.60 1.59 9.75
N ALA A 29 -8.25 2.63 10.26
CA ALA A 29 -8.57 2.75 11.68
C ALA A 29 -9.49 1.62 12.16
N THR A 30 -10.49 1.28 11.35
CA THR A 30 -11.40 0.16 11.65
C THR A 30 -10.64 -1.16 11.73
N LEU A 31 -9.78 -1.44 10.76
CA LEU A 31 -8.95 -2.64 10.75
C LEU A 31 -8.00 -2.69 11.95
N GLU A 32 -7.43 -1.55 12.31
CA GLU A 32 -6.51 -1.45 13.44
C GLU A 32 -7.20 -1.78 14.76
N VAL A 33 -8.38 -1.20 15.01
CA VAL A 33 -9.07 -1.29 16.30
C VAL A 33 -10.00 -2.49 16.37
N GLU A 34 -10.89 -2.66 15.37
CA GLU A 34 -11.95 -3.67 15.42
C GLU A 34 -11.50 -5.06 14.97
N HIS A 35 -10.49 -5.13 14.10
CA HIS A 35 -10.01 -6.39 13.54
C HIS A 35 -8.63 -6.80 14.04
N GLY A 36 -8.11 -6.08 15.03
CA GLY A 36 -6.92 -6.50 15.78
C GLY A 36 -5.59 -6.29 15.09
N VAL A 37 -5.55 -5.57 13.96
CA VAL A 37 -4.28 -5.31 13.27
C VAL A 37 -3.33 -4.46 14.11
N GLY A 38 -3.87 -3.53 14.90
CA GLY A 38 -3.09 -2.68 15.80
C GLY A 38 -2.41 -3.43 16.95
N ASP A 39 -2.97 -4.57 17.34
CA ASP A 39 -2.46 -5.39 18.45
C ASP A 39 -1.47 -6.48 18.02
N LEU A 40 -1.24 -6.62 16.70
CA LEU A 40 -0.29 -7.61 16.19
C LEU A 40 1.15 -7.20 16.53
N GLY A 41 1.89 -8.11 17.15
CA GLY A 41 3.33 -7.93 17.33
C GLY A 41 4.07 -7.97 16.00
N GLN A 42 5.35 -7.60 16.01
CA GLN A 42 6.16 -7.54 14.78
C GLN A 42 6.34 -8.90 14.09
N ASP A 43 6.16 -10.00 14.83
CA ASP A 43 6.37 -11.35 14.31
C ASP A 43 5.06 -12.11 14.10
N ARG A 44 3.92 -11.44 14.22
CA ARG A 44 2.62 -12.11 14.13
C ARG A 44 1.75 -11.51 13.02
N PHE A 45 0.92 -12.39 12.47
CA PHE A 45 -0.06 -12.08 11.44
C PHE A 45 -1.47 -12.44 11.96
N LEU A 46 -2.49 -12.06 11.24
CA LEU A 46 -3.86 -12.48 11.57
C LEU A 46 -3.99 -14.01 11.52
N GLY A 47 -3.23 -14.65 10.64
CA GLY A 47 -3.15 -16.12 10.54
C GLY A 47 -2.26 -16.78 11.59
N GLY A 48 -1.59 -16.01 12.47
CA GLY A 48 -0.69 -16.53 13.50
C GLY A 48 0.77 -16.22 13.19
N GLU A 49 1.62 -17.24 13.19
CA GLU A 49 3.06 -17.08 12.93
C GLU A 49 3.39 -16.87 11.45
N THR A 50 2.50 -17.31 10.56
CA THR A 50 2.63 -17.15 9.12
C THR A 50 1.42 -16.42 8.56
N PRO A 51 1.58 -15.68 7.44
CA PRO A 51 0.46 -15.00 6.82
C PRO A 51 -0.63 -15.98 6.37
N GLY A 52 -1.88 -15.68 6.75
CA GLY A 52 -3.05 -16.39 6.26
C GLY A 52 -3.74 -15.64 5.12
N MET A 53 -4.91 -16.13 4.69
CA MET A 53 -5.68 -15.53 3.60
C MET A 53 -6.07 -14.08 3.91
N ALA A 54 -6.48 -13.79 5.15
CA ALA A 54 -6.86 -12.44 5.56
C ALA A 54 -5.68 -11.48 5.47
N ASP A 55 -4.49 -11.91 5.85
CA ASP A 55 -3.27 -11.11 5.76
C ASP A 55 -2.93 -10.78 4.31
N ILE A 56 -2.99 -11.78 3.45
CA ILE A 56 -2.68 -11.64 2.03
C ILE A 56 -3.70 -10.72 1.33
N ALA A 57 -4.98 -10.90 1.62
CA ALA A 57 -6.04 -10.06 1.07
C ALA A 57 -5.89 -8.60 1.52
N LEU A 58 -5.62 -8.37 2.80
CA LEU A 58 -5.42 -7.04 3.33
C LEU A 58 -4.21 -6.35 2.70
N ALA A 59 -3.08 -7.05 2.63
CA ALA A 59 -1.87 -6.51 2.02
C ALA A 59 -2.07 -6.18 0.54
N ALA A 60 -2.79 -7.02 -0.19
CA ALA A 60 -3.09 -6.78 -1.61
C ALA A 60 -3.97 -5.54 -1.79
N LEU A 61 -4.99 -5.37 -0.95
CA LEU A 61 -5.88 -4.21 -1.03
C LEU A 61 -5.22 -2.91 -0.56
N ALA A 62 -4.31 -2.98 0.41
CA ALA A 62 -3.59 -1.83 0.92
C ALA A 62 -2.39 -1.42 0.05
N ALA A 63 -1.91 -2.31 -0.81
CA ALA A 63 -0.70 -2.11 -1.60
C ALA A 63 -0.69 -0.81 -2.43
N PRO A 64 -1.78 -0.38 -3.08
CA PRO A 64 -1.76 0.89 -3.81
C PRO A 64 -1.44 2.11 -2.94
N ALA A 65 -1.85 2.12 -1.68
CA ALA A 65 -1.55 3.21 -0.75
C ALA A 65 -0.16 3.08 -0.14
N VAL A 66 0.24 1.87 0.22
CA VAL A 66 1.48 1.57 0.94
C VAL A 66 2.69 1.47 0.00
N GLN A 67 2.46 1.03 -1.23
CA GLN A 67 3.49 0.86 -2.26
C GLN A 67 4.67 0.01 -1.78
N PRO A 68 4.46 -1.28 -1.46
CA PRO A 68 5.55 -2.17 -1.14
C PRO A 68 6.52 -2.29 -2.32
N GLU A 69 7.80 -2.50 -2.04
CA GLU A 69 8.83 -2.61 -3.07
C GLU A 69 8.51 -3.67 -4.14
N LEU A 70 7.97 -4.81 -3.72
CA LEU A 70 7.62 -5.91 -4.62
C LEU A 70 6.17 -5.87 -5.12
N TYR A 71 5.46 -4.76 -4.90
CA TYR A 71 4.14 -4.55 -5.50
C TYR A 71 4.24 -4.65 -7.02
N CYS A 72 3.36 -5.42 -7.63
CA CYS A 72 3.40 -5.73 -9.06
C CYS A 72 4.75 -6.33 -9.51
N ASP A 73 5.33 -7.21 -8.69
CA ASP A 73 6.63 -7.85 -8.92
C ASP A 73 7.80 -6.87 -9.03
N GLY A 74 7.68 -5.72 -8.39
CA GLY A 74 8.73 -4.70 -8.41
C GLY A 74 8.82 -3.89 -9.70
N ARG A 75 7.88 -4.09 -10.64
CA ARG A 75 7.90 -3.41 -11.95
C ARG A 75 7.85 -1.89 -11.85
N TYR A 76 7.17 -1.38 -10.84
CA TYR A 76 6.95 0.05 -10.66
C TYR A 76 7.84 0.69 -9.61
N ALA A 77 8.64 -0.10 -8.88
CA ALA A 77 9.43 0.39 -7.75
C ALA A 77 10.36 1.54 -8.14
N HIS A 78 11.12 1.38 -9.21
CA HIS A 78 12.05 2.39 -9.68
C HIS A 78 11.34 3.66 -10.16
N TRP A 79 10.30 3.50 -10.97
CA TRP A 79 9.51 4.63 -11.47
C TRP A 79 8.82 5.38 -10.32
N PHE A 80 8.26 4.63 -9.37
CA PHE A 80 7.60 5.23 -8.21
C PHE A 80 8.58 5.96 -7.31
N GLU A 81 9.79 5.42 -7.13
CA GLU A 81 10.85 6.09 -6.38
C GLU A 81 11.23 7.44 -7.01
N LEU A 82 11.34 7.50 -8.33
CA LEU A 82 11.58 8.75 -9.05
C LEU A 82 10.44 9.74 -8.84
N LEU A 83 9.20 9.27 -8.89
CA LEU A 83 8.03 10.11 -8.66
C LEU A 83 8.04 10.70 -7.25
N LEU A 84 8.38 9.91 -6.24
CA LEU A 84 8.48 10.38 -4.85
C LEU A 84 9.56 11.45 -4.68
N ARG A 85 10.66 11.35 -5.41
CA ARG A 85 11.72 12.37 -5.39
C ARG A 85 11.26 13.70 -5.99
N GLN A 86 10.39 13.65 -6.99
CA GLN A 86 9.86 14.82 -7.67
C GLN A 86 8.68 15.47 -6.95
N ASP A 87 7.99 14.71 -6.11
CA ASP A 87 6.79 15.17 -5.40
C ASP A 87 6.93 14.93 -3.89
N PRO A 88 7.47 15.91 -3.14
CA PRO A 88 7.64 15.77 -1.69
C PRO A 88 6.34 15.58 -0.91
N ALA A 89 5.24 16.17 -1.37
CA ALA A 89 3.93 16.01 -0.72
C ALA A 89 3.43 14.57 -0.83
N LEU A 90 3.59 13.95 -2.00
CA LEU A 90 3.26 12.55 -2.21
C LEU A 90 4.17 11.64 -1.38
N ALA A 91 5.47 11.95 -1.31
CA ALA A 91 6.42 11.19 -0.50
C ALA A 91 6.03 11.18 0.97
N GLU A 92 5.63 12.32 1.51
CA GLU A 92 5.16 12.45 2.89
C GLU A 92 3.88 11.65 3.14
N GLU A 93 2.95 11.70 2.20
CA GLU A 93 1.69 10.95 2.28
C GLU A 93 1.92 9.44 2.28
N VAL A 94 2.76 8.94 1.38
CA VAL A 94 3.09 7.51 1.32
C VAL A 94 3.83 7.07 2.58
N ALA A 95 4.76 7.87 3.08
CA ALA A 95 5.44 7.59 4.35
C ALA A 95 4.45 7.48 5.50
N GLY A 96 3.45 8.35 5.53
CA GLY A 96 2.37 8.30 6.52
C GLY A 96 1.56 7.00 6.45
N TRP A 97 1.19 6.56 5.25
CA TRP A 97 0.48 5.29 5.06
C TRP A 97 1.31 4.08 5.52
N ARG A 98 2.60 4.08 5.23
CA ARG A 98 3.52 3.01 5.63
C ARG A 98 3.70 2.90 7.14
N GLU A 99 3.57 3.99 7.86
CA GLU A 99 3.70 4.02 9.33
C GLU A 99 2.44 3.60 10.06
N THR A 100 1.29 3.53 9.40
CA THR A 100 0.08 3.02 10.01
C THR A 100 0.23 1.54 10.37
N ALA A 101 -0.60 1.05 11.30
CA ALA A 101 -0.59 -0.36 11.67
C ALA A 101 -0.85 -1.26 10.45
N VAL A 102 -1.83 -0.89 9.62
CA VAL A 102 -2.13 -1.61 8.38
C VAL A 102 -0.95 -1.54 7.41
N GLY A 103 -0.31 -0.39 7.29
CA GLY A 103 0.87 -0.21 6.42
C GLY A 103 2.03 -1.10 6.83
N ARG A 104 2.40 -1.08 8.10
CA ARG A 104 3.47 -1.93 8.63
C ARG A 104 3.14 -3.41 8.46
N HIS A 105 1.91 -3.80 8.74
CA HIS A 105 1.44 -5.17 8.55
C HIS A 105 1.56 -5.61 7.09
N SER A 106 1.11 -4.77 6.16
CA SER A 106 1.17 -5.05 4.73
C SER A 106 2.61 -5.21 4.23
N LEU A 107 3.52 -4.36 4.68
CA LEU A 107 4.95 -4.47 4.35
C LEU A 107 5.55 -5.79 4.87
N ARG A 108 5.17 -6.23 6.08
CA ARG A 108 5.62 -7.51 6.61
C ARG A 108 5.08 -8.69 5.82
N VAL A 109 3.82 -8.63 5.37
CA VAL A 109 3.24 -9.69 4.53
C VAL A 109 3.99 -9.79 3.21
N TYR A 110 4.28 -8.67 2.56
CA TYR A 110 5.07 -8.67 1.32
C TYR A 110 6.48 -9.22 1.55
N ALA A 111 7.13 -8.87 2.65
CA ALA A 111 8.45 -9.40 2.98
C ALA A 111 8.43 -10.90 3.22
N ALA A 112 7.36 -11.43 3.81
CA ALA A 112 7.23 -12.86 4.08
C ALA A 112 6.86 -13.67 2.85
N CYS A 113 6.03 -13.12 1.95
CA CYS A 113 5.44 -13.86 0.83
C CYS A 113 6.15 -13.60 -0.51
N ARG A 114 6.79 -12.44 -0.66
CA ARG A 114 7.45 -12.04 -1.91
C ARG A 114 8.86 -11.58 -1.63
N ARG A 115 9.82 -12.46 -1.87
CA ARG A 115 11.23 -12.18 -1.59
C ARG A 115 12.01 -11.70 -2.81
N GLU A 116 11.56 -12.04 -4.02
CA GLU A 116 12.23 -11.71 -5.28
C GLU A 116 11.22 -11.37 -6.36
N PRO A 117 11.51 -10.41 -7.24
CA PRO A 117 10.65 -10.13 -8.38
C PRO A 117 10.62 -11.31 -9.35
N LEU A 118 9.43 -11.76 -9.72
CA LEU A 118 9.25 -12.85 -10.68
C LEU A 118 9.78 -12.50 -12.07
N VAL A 119 9.76 -11.22 -12.43
CA VAL A 119 10.22 -10.71 -13.72
C VAL A 119 11.69 -11.01 -13.97
N ASN A 120 12.53 -11.04 -12.93
CA ASN A 120 13.96 -11.28 -13.05
C ASN A 120 14.34 -12.76 -13.24
N LYS A 121 13.38 -13.67 -13.09
CA LYS A 121 13.60 -15.10 -13.25
C LYS A 121 13.39 -15.59 -14.68
N ALA A 122 12.90 -14.75 -15.57
CA ALA A 122 12.60 -15.09 -16.95
C ALA A 122 13.77 -14.86 -17.92
N VAL A 123 14.93 -14.52 -17.43
CA VAL A 123 16.11 -14.20 -18.27
C VAL A 123 17.03 -15.41 -18.39
#